data_cbb5c9dd8d2b57404a4791d26c85cbed
#
_entry.id   cbb5c9dd8d2b57404a4791d26c85cbed
#
_cell.length_a   1.000
_cell.length_b   1.000
_cell.length_c   1.000
_cell.angle_alpha   90.00
_cell.angle_beta   90.00
_cell.angle_gamma   90.00
#
_symmetry.space_group_name_H-M   'P 1'
#
loop_
_entity.id
_entity.type
_entity.pdbx_description
1 polymer ?
#
loop_
_entity_poly.entity_id
_entity_poly.type
_entity_poly.pdbx_seq_one_letter_code
_entity_poly.pdbx_strand_id
1 'polypeptide(L)'
;MTIQENTPKTGVTDIPQQQVPVRPATPTPATSPAPTAAARALAVVRIALGLTFLWAFFDKTFGWGYATSGTHAWINGGSPTKGFLGHVQVGPFQSMFRDWAGTGWADWLFMIGLLGIGIALTFGIGMRIAGVAGTIMLAMMWFATYPLAQFTSAGAPTSSNNPIIDEHLILIVALIAVVLGAAGKVWGFGKWWNQQQFVQANPWLR
;
A
#
# COMPACT_ATOMS: atom_id res chain seq x y z
N MET A 1 -48.68 59.91 -67.91
CA MET A 1 -48.88 60.62 -66.66
C MET A 1 -48.32 59.68 -65.57
N THR A 2 -47.02 59.77 -65.32
CA THR A 2 -46.26 58.82 -64.45
C THR A 2 -45.93 59.55 -63.16
N ILE A 3 -46.50 59.06 -62.04
CA ILE A 3 -46.27 59.63 -60.75
C ILE A 3 -45.04 58.96 -60.17
N GLN A 4 -43.97 59.73 -59.95
CA GLN A 4 -42.80 59.23 -59.16
C GLN A 4 -43.07 59.41 -57.71
N GLU A 5 -43.07 58.30 -56.98
CA GLU A 5 -43.17 58.23 -55.52
C GLU A 5 -41.75 58.38 -54.90
N ASN A 6 -41.56 59.44 -54.19
CA ASN A 6 -40.30 59.81 -53.58
C ASN A 6 -40.27 59.34 -52.17
N THR A 7 -39.63 58.21 -51.87
CA THR A 7 -39.47 57.66 -50.49
C THR A 7 -38.24 58.24 -49.83
N PRO A 8 -38.31 58.84 -48.65
CA PRO A 8 -37.15 59.38 -47.95
C PRO A 8 -36.31 58.21 -47.36
N LYS A 9 -35.03 58.18 -47.70
CA LYS A 9 -34.04 57.31 -47.05
C LYS A 9 -33.80 57.76 -45.61
N THR A 10 -34.32 57.04 -44.64
CA THR A 10 -33.95 57.15 -43.23
C THR A 10 -32.51 56.63 -43.06
N GLY A 11 -31.59 57.52 -42.76
CA GLY A 11 -30.22 57.21 -42.40
C GLY A 11 -30.19 56.48 -41.08
N VAL A 12 -29.89 55.21 -41.13
CA VAL A 12 -29.53 54.43 -39.90
C VAL A 12 -28.11 54.83 -39.53
N THR A 13 -27.97 55.57 -38.43
CA THR A 13 -26.67 55.94 -37.86
C THR A 13 -26.08 54.65 -37.29
N ASP A 14 -25.00 54.16 -37.92
CA ASP A 14 -24.19 53.09 -37.36
C ASP A 14 -23.56 53.55 -36.04
N ILE A 15 -24.12 53.06 -34.92
CA ILE A 15 -23.53 53.23 -33.60
C ILE A 15 -22.38 52.20 -33.53
N PRO A 16 -21.11 52.60 -33.31
CA PRO A 16 -20.02 51.66 -33.15
C PRO A 16 -20.31 50.77 -31.92
N GLN A 17 -20.48 49.49 -32.19
CA GLN A 17 -20.58 48.47 -31.12
C GLN A 17 -19.27 48.47 -30.34
N GLN A 18 -19.25 49.10 -29.20
CA GLN A 18 -18.14 49.08 -28.27
C GLN A 18 -17.97 47.59 -27.80
N GLN A 19 -16.95 46.93 -28.31
CA GLN A 19 -16.59 45.58 -27.87
C GLN A 19 -16.23 45.66 -26.36
N VAL A 20 -17.15 45.19 -25.53
CA VAL A 20 -16.89 45.02 -24.09
C VAL A 20 -15.78 43.95 -23.99
N PRO A 21 -14.63 44.24 -23.34
CA PRO A 21 -13.57 43.26 -23.17
C PRO A 21 -14.13 42.03 -22.44
N VAL A 22 -14.20 40.90 -23.12
CA VAL A 22 -14.56 39.62 -22.48
C VAL A 22 -13.46 39.31 -21.49
N ARG A 23 -13.74 39.55 -20.21
CA ARG A 23 -12.85 39.16 -19.12
C ARG A 23 -12.63 37.67 -19.22
N PRO A 24 -11.36 37.15 -19.32
CA PRO A 24 -11.09 35.73 -19.33
C PRO A 24 -11.78 35.07 -18.12
N ALA A 25 -12.62 34.08 -18.35
CA ALA A 25 -13.26 33.34 -17.28
C ALA A 25 -12.16 32.76 -16.36
N THR A 26 -12.20 33.15 -15.09
CA THR A 26 -11.31 32.58 -14.08
C THR A 26 -11.51 31.06 -14.10
N PRO A 27 -10.46 30.25 -14.27
CA PRO A 27 -10.61 28.80 -14.27
C PRO A 27 -11.28 28.37 -12.97
N THR A 28 -12.48 27.83 -13.08
CA THR A 28 -13.15 27.19 -11.93
C THR A 28 -12.23 26.09 -11.41
N PRO A 29 -11.87 26.04 -10.12
CA PRO A 29 -11.05 24.96 -9.59
C PRO A 29 -11.70 23.62 -9.95
N ALA A 30 -11.02 22.81 -10.74
CA ALA A 30 -11.50 21.49 -11.11
C ALA A 30 -11.64 20.68 -9.81
N THR A 31 -12.86 20.45 -9.35
CA THR A 31 -13.16 19.56 -8.23
C THR A 31 -12.70 18.17 -8.64
N SER A 32 -11.67 17.63 -7.94
CA SER A 32 -11.21 16.27 -8.18
C SER A 32 -12.40 15.31 -8.05
N PRO A 33 -12.64 14.43 -9.02
CA PRO A 33 -13.76 13.51 -8.96
C PRO A 33 -13.69 12.64 -7.70
N ALA A 34 -14.85 12.32 -7.13
CA ALA A 34 -14.94 11.46 -5.96
C ALA A 34 -14.32 10.07 -6.25
N PRO A 35 -13.64 9.46 -5.28
CA PRO A 35 -13.02 8.14 -5.49
C PRO A 35 -14.08 7.09 -5.85
N THR A 36 -13.76 6.23 -6.80
CA THR A 36 -14.63 5.12 -7.24
C THR A 36 -14.83 4.09 -6.12
N ALA A 37 -15.86 3.26 -6.22
CA ALA A 37 -16.09 2.15 -5.28
C ALA A 37 -14.87 1.21 -5.22
N ALA A 38 -14.27 0.89 -6.36
CA ALA A 38 -13.07 0.07 -6.41
C ALA A 38 -11.88 0.71 -5.68
N ALA A 39 -11.67 2.03 -5.83
CA ALA A 39 -10.61 2.74 -5.13
C ALA A 39 -10.83 2.75 -3.60
N ARG A 40 -12.09 2.83 -3.15
CA ARG A 40 -12.42 2.72 -1.72
C ARG A 40 -12.19 1.30 -1.20
N ALA A 41 -12.58 0.26 -1.96
CA ALA A 41 -12.33 -1.13 -1.60
C ALA A 41 -10.82 -1.42 -1.45
N LEU A 42 -10.00 -0.97 -2.39
CA LEU A 42 -8.55 -1.08 -2.29
C LEU A 42 -7.97 -0.33 -1.09
N ALA A 43 -8.54 0.83 -0.71
CA ALA A 43 -8.12 1.54 0.49
C ALA A 43 -8.44 0.75 1.78
N VAL A 44 -9.59 0.08 1.84
CA VAL A 44 -9.93 -0.83 2.96
C VAL A 44 -8.94 -1.98 3.04
N VAL A 45 -8.67 -2.65 1.91
CA VAL A 45 -7.68 -3.75 1.86
C VAL A 45 -6.30 -3.26 2.31
N ARG A 46 -5.86 -2.09 1.86
CA ARG A 46 -4.60 -1.48 2.26
C ARG A 46 -4.51 -1.27 3.77
N ILE A 47 -5.57 -0.68 4.36
CA ILE A 47 -5.60 -0.42 5.82
C ILE A 47 -5.59 -1.75 6.58
N ALA A 48 -6.38 -2.73 6.16
CA ALA A 48 -6.39 -4.06 6.77
C ALA A 48 -5.03 -4.73 6.74
N LEU A 49 -4.34 -4.70 5.58
CA LEU A 49 -2.95 -5.18 5.47
C LEU A 49 -2.02 -4.44 6.42
N GLY A 50 -2.09 -3.10 6.46
CA GLY A 50 -1.27 -2.29 7.38
C GLY A 50 -1.50 -2.67 8.84
N LEU A 51 -2.74 -2.83 9.24
CA LEU A 51 -3.10 -3.25 10.60
C LEU A 51 -2.64 -4.67 10.93
N THR A 52 -2.60 -5.59 9.94
CA THR A 52 -2.05 -6.94 10.14
C THR A 52 -0.57 -6.89 10.50
N PHE A 53 0.23 -6.10 9.77
CA PHE A 53 1.66 -5.91 10.09
C PHE A 53 1.86 -5.20 11.44
N LEU A 54 1.09 -4.14 11.72
CA LEU A 54 1.16 -3.44 13.01
C LEU A 54 0.76 -4.34 14.18
N TRP A 55 -0.30 -5.14 14.00
CA TRP A 55 -0.71 -6.09 15.01
C TRP A 55 0.40 -7.09 15.32
N ALA A 56 1.01 -7.68 14.29
CA ALA A 56 2.13 -8.60 14.46
C ALA A 56 3.32 -7.94 15.17
N PHE A 57 3.62 -6.67 14.85
CA PHE A 57 4.64 -5.89 15.54
C PHE A 57 4.32 -5.72 17.02
N PHE A 58 3.11 -5.29 17.35
CA PHE A 58 2.72 -5.01 18.74
C PHE A 58 2.62 -6.29 19.58
N ASP A 59 2.02 -7.36 19.03
CA ASP A 59 1.94 -8.64 19.74
C ASP A 59 3.34 -9.19 20.04
N LYS A 60 4.27 -9.13 19.08
CA LYS A 60 5.65 -9.56 19.30
C LYS A 60 6.41 -8.65 20.26
N THR A 61 6.14 -7.35 20.25
CA THR A 61 6.78 -6.39 21.15
C THR A 61 6.32 -6.58 22.58
N PHE A 62 5.01 -6.67 22.82
CA PHE A 62 4.42 -6.61 24.16
C PHE A 62 3.95 -7.98 24.69
N GLY A 63 3.84 -8.99 23.83
CA GLY A 63 3.41 -10.33 24.24
C GLY A 63 1.97 -10.39 24.69
N TRP A 64 1.03 -9.96 23.85
CA TRP A 64 -0.40 -9.90 24.17
C TRP A 64 -1.09 -11.28 24.21
N GLY A 65 -0.34 -12.36 23.95
CA GLY A 65 -0.83 -13.72 24.11
C GLY A 65 -1.54 -14.31 22.88
N TYR A 66 -1.44 -13.66 21.72
CA TYR A 66 -1.92 -14.23 20.47
C TYR A 66 -0.84 -15.13 19.82
N ALA A 67 0.10 -14.56 19.08
CA ALA A 67 1.23 -15.30 18.55
C ALA A 67 2.46 -15.28 19.48
N THR A 68 2.48 -14.37 20.47
CA THR A 68 3.62 -14.17 21.37
C THR A 68 3.13 -14.03 22.82
N SER A 69 3.57 -14.93 23.71
CA SER A 69 3.28 -14.81 25.14
C SER A 69 4.13 -13.70 25.78
N GLY A 70 3.67 -13.16 26.92
CA GLY A 70 4.38 -12.10 27.64
C GLY A 70 5.82 -12.47 28.02
N THR A 71 6.10 -13.73 28.34
CA THR A 71 7.46 -14.22 28.65
C THR A 71 8.39 -14.24 27.42
N HIS A 72 7.84 -14.30 26.21
CA HIS A 72 8.58 -14.29 24.96
C HIS A 72 8.50 -12.94 24.24
N ALA A 73 7.90 -11.92 24.86
CA ALA A 73 7.84 -10.57 24.32
C ALA A 73 9.23 -9.99 24.10
N TRP A 74 9.39 -9.26 23.00
CA TRP A 74 10.67 -8.65 22.65
C TRP A 74 11.19 -7.67 23.71
N ILE A 75 10.31 -6.88 24.32
CA ILE A 75 10.67 -5.97 25.44
C ILE A 75 11.15 -6.73 26.68
N ASN A 76 10.81 -8.00 26.83
CA ASN A 76 11.23 -8.86 27.94
C ASN A 76 12.46 -9.73 27.58
N GLY A 77 13.15 -9.40 26.47
CA GLY A 77 14.33 -10.15 26.03
C GLY A 77 14.01 -11.37 25.16
N GLY A 78 12.77 -11.56 24.76
CA GLY A 78 12.39 -12.58 23.78
C GLY A 78 12.94 -12.28 22.38
N SER A 79 12.94 -13.31 21.51
CA SER A 79 13.36 -13.16 20.13
C SER A 79 12.18 -13.35 19.19
N PRO A 80 11.79 -12.30 18.45
CA PRO A 80 10.67 -12.35 17.49
C PRO A 80 10.83 -13.39 16.37
N THR A 81 12.07 -13.69 15.96
CA THR A 81 12.33 -14.65 14.87
C THR A 81 12.54 -16.07 15.35
N LYS A 82 12.99 -16.27 16.60
CA LYS A 82 13.37 -17.61 17.12
C LYS A 82 12.22 -18.61 17.07
N GLY A 83 11.01 -18.17 17.46
CA GLY A 83 9.84 -19.06 17.49
C GLY A 83 9.41 -19.56 16.10
N PHE A 84 9.51 -18.71 15.07
CA PHE A 84 9.11 -19.06 13.73
C PHE A 84 10.25 -19.73 12.94
N LEU A 85 11.41 -19.07 12.81
CA LEU A 85 12.51 -19.58 11.99
C LEU A 85 13.17 -20.82 12.60
N GLY A 86 13.24 -20.92 13.93
CA GLY A 86 13.80 -22.09 14.63
C GLY A 86 13.01 -23.38 14.43
N HIS A 87 11.73 -23.26 14.07
CA HIS A 87 10.85 -24.41 13.85
C HIS A 87 10.64 -24.75 12.36
N VAL A 88 11.40 -24.15 11.45
CA VAL A 88 11.35 -24.50 10.02
C VAL A 88 11.83 -25.94 9.84
N GLN A 89 10.94 -26.85 9.36
CA GLN A 89 11.20 -28.28 9.26
C GLN A 89 11.41 -28.77 7.84
N VAL A 90 11.06 -27.95 6.85
CA VAL A 90 11.07 -28.33 5.43
C VAL A 90 11.54 -27.16 4.57
N GLY A 91 11.87 -27.46 3.32
CA GLY A 91 12.21 -26.45 2.31
C GLY A 91 13.71 -26.31 2.06
N PRO A 92 14.06 -25.70 0.92
CA PRO A 92 15.46 -25.63 0.46
C PRO A 92 16.33 -24.68 1.31
N PHE A 93 15.72 -23.76 2.08
CA PHE A 93 16.41 -22.79 2.91
C PHE A 93 16.29 -23.09 4.41
N GLN A 94 15.94 -24.33 4.77
CA GLN A 94 15.71 -24.73 6.17
C GLN A 94 16.90 -24.41 7.09
N SER A 95 18.13 -24.81 6.72
CA SER A 95 19.33 -24.55 7.52
C SER A 95 19.57 -23.05 7.68
N MET A 96 19.50 -22.31 6.60
CA MET A 96 19.69 -20.85 6.59
C MET A 96 18.70 -20.16 7.55
N PHE A 97 17.42 -20.49 7.51
CA PHE A 97 16.42 -19.90 8.40
C PHE A 97 16.67 -20.25 9.86
N ARG A 98 17.08 -21.49 10.14
CA ARG A 98 17.44 -21.92 11.51
C ARG A 98 18.68 -21.20 12.04
N ASP A 99 19.66 -20.94 11.19
CA ASP A 99 20.88 -20.19 11.54
C ASP A 99 20.58 -18.71 11.84
N TRP A 100 19.54 -18.15 11.19
CA TRP A 100 19.08 -16.78 11.45
C TRP A 100 18.20 -16.66 12.68
N ALA A 101 17.56 -17.77 13.10
CA ALA A 101 16.63 -17.79 14.22
C ALA A 101 17.26 -17.28 15.51
N GLY A 102 16.73 -16.21 16.07
CA GLY A 102 17.21 -15.64 17.34
C GLY A 102 18.47 -14.79 17.21
N THR A 103 18.98 -14.54 16.02
CA THR A 103 20.08 -13.60 15.83
C THR A 103 19.57 -12.16 15.93
N GLY A 104 20.35 -11.29 16.61
CA GLY A 104 19.92 -9.91 16.87
C GLY A 104 19.61 -9.13 15.59
N TRP A 105 20.41 -9.30 14.53
CA TRP A 105 20.17 -8.60 13.26
C TRP A 105 18.85 -9.04 12.59
N ALA A 106 18.51 -10.35 12.66
CA ALA A 106 17.28 -10.87 12.10
C ALA A 106 16.05 -10.35 12.88
N ASP A 107 16.14 -10.34 14.20
CA ASP A 107 15.09 -9.79 15.06
C ASP A 107 14.82 -8.31 14.76
N TRP A 108 15.88 -7.48 14.71
CA TRP A 108 15.73 -6.06 14.40
C TRP A 108 15.20 -5.82 12.99
N LEU A 109 15.72 -6.51 11.98
CA LEU A 109 15.28 -6.36 10.60
C LEU A 109 13.80 -6.74 10.45
N PHE A 110 13.39 -7.84 11.09
CA PHE A 110 12.01 -8.30 11.09
C PHE A 110 11.08 -7.29 11.76
N MET A 111 11.43 -6.80 12.94
CA MET A 111 10.60 -5.86 13.72
C MET A 111 10.50 -4.49 13.04
N ILE A 112 11.61 -3.95 12.54
CA ILE A 112 11.61 -2.70 11.76
C ILE A 112 10.77 -2.87 10.49
N GLY A 113 10.88 -4.02 9.83
CA GLY A 113 10.07 -4.35 8.66
C GLY A 113 8.57 -4.36 8.98
N LEU A 114 8.15 -5.08 10.02
CA LEU A 114 6.75 -5.12 10.46
C LEU A 114 6.21 -3.71 10.75
N LEU A 115 6.95 -2.93 11.54
CA LEU A 115 6.56 -1.57 11.91
C LEU A 115 6.49 -0.65 10.69
N GLY A 116 7.57 -0.61 9.88
CA GLY A 116 7.69 0.29 8.74
C GLY A 116 6.65 0.00 7.65
N ILE A 117 6.49 -1.28 7.28
CA ILE A 117 5.47 -1.70 6.32
C ILE A 117 4.07 -1.40 6.86
N GLY A 118 3.82 -1.72 8.13
CA GLY A 118 2.55 -1.50 8.77
C GLY A 118 2.15 -0.02 8.81
N ILE A 119 3.07 0.88 9.20
CA ILE A 119 2.85 2.33 9.17
C ILE A 119 2.62 2.81 7.73
N ALA A 120 3.50 2.43 6.81
CA ALA A 120 3.42 2.87 5.42
C ALA A 120 2.08 2.50 4.78
N LEU A 121 1.62 1.27 4.96
CA LEU A 121 0.33 0.78 4.46
C LEU A 121 -0.84 1.46 5.18
N THR A 122 -0.84 1.54 6.50
CA THR A 122 -1.95 2.13 7.26
C THR A 122 -2.17 3.58 6.86
N PHE A 123 -1.11 4.37 6.78
CA PHE A 123 -1.20 5.79 6.43
C PHE A 123 -1.14 6.07 4.92
N GLY A 124 -0.82 5.09 4.09
CA GLY A 124 -0.76 5.24 2.63
C GLY A 124 0.42 6.08 2.13
N ILE A 125 1.56 6.04 2.83
CA ILE A 125 2.81 6.74 2.50
C ILE A 125 3.87 5.74 2.07
N GLY A 126 4.79 6.11 1.18
CA GLY A 126 5.88 5.22 0.76
C GLY A 126 5.41 3.87 0.20
N MET A 127 4.27 3.84 -0.47
CA MET A 127 3.58 2.60 -0.87
C MET A 127 4.44 1.65 -1.70
N ARG A 128 5.30 2.17 -2.57
CA ARG A 128 6.19 1.31 -3.38
C ARG A 128 7.26 0.63 -2.53
N ILE A 129 7.85 1.37 -1.57
CA ILE A 129 8.83 0.79 -0.62
C ILE A 129 8.15 -0.30 0.21
N ALA A 130 6.99 0.02 0.78
CA ALA A 130 6.21 -0.94 1.56
C ALA A 130 5.83 -2.18 0.74
N GLY A 131 5.47 -1.98 -0.54
CA GLY A 131 5.16 -3.06 -1.48
C GLY A 131 6.33 -3.99 -1.71
N VAL A 132 7.51 -3.44 -2.00
CA VAL A 132 8.72 -4.25 -2.21
C VAL A 132 9.15 -4.94 -0.93
N ALA A 133 9.31 -4.19 0.17
CA ALA A 133 9.74 -4.74 1.46
C ALA A 133 8.77 -5.79 2.01
N GLY A 134 7.45 -5.52 1.92
CA GLY A 134 6.43 -6.46 2.36
C GLY A 134 6.37 -7.72 1.51
N THR A 135 6.51 -7.58 0.18
CA THR A 135 6.57 -8.74 -0.72
C THR A 135 7.78 -9.62 -0.40
N ILE A 136 8.97 -9.03 -0.19
CA ILE A 136 10.18 -9.78 0.19
C ILE A 136 9.96 -10.49 1.52
N MET A 137 9.45 -9.80 2.53
CA MET A 137 9.20 -10.38 3.86
C MET A 137 8.21 -11.55 3.78
N LEU A 138 7.07 -11.35 3.12
CA LEU A 138 6.05 -12.39 2.98
C LEU A 138 6.55 -13.57 2.12
N ALA A 139 7.35 -13.31 1.08
CA ALA A 139 7.97 -14.37 0.28
C ALA A 139 8.95 -15.19 1.11
N MET A 140 9.77 -14.56 1.96
CA MET A 140 10.64 -15.28 2.90
C MET A 140 9.84 -16.12 3.89
N MET A 141 8.69 -15.61 4.40
CA MET A 141 7.80 -16.38 5.27
C MET A 141 7.18 -17.57 4.53
N TRP A 142 6.77 -17.39 3.27
CA TRP A 142 6.29 -18.47 2.41
C TRP A 142 7.36 -19.57 2.20
N PHE A 143 8.62 -19.18 1.96
CA PHE A 143 9.73 -20.13 1.87
C PHE A 143 10.03 -20.81 3.21
N ALA A 144 9.79 -20.17 4.34
CA ALA A 144 9.97 -20.75 5.65
C ALA A 144 8.85 -21.75 6.02
N THR A 145 7.60 -21.49 5.63
CA THR A 145 6.49 -22.44 5.77
C THR A 145 6.56 -23.56 4.75
N TYR A 146 7.10 -23.29 3.58
CA TYR A 146 7.28 -24.15 2.43
C TYR A 146 6.07 -25.07 2.15
N PRO A 147 4.94 -24.52 1.72
CA PRO A 147 3.69 -25.26 1.58
C PRO A 147 3.72 -26.38 0.52
N LEU A 148 4.75 -26.40 -0.34
CA LEU A 148 4.99 -27.47 -1.31
C LEU A 148 5.25 -28.85 -0.65
N ALA A 149 5.75 -28.88 0.59
CA ALA A 149 6.01 -30.12 1.29
C ALA A 149 4.79 -30.54 2.13
N GLN A 150 4.23 -31.70 1.85
CA GLN A 150 3.17 -32.33 2.63
C GLN A 150 3.69 -33.03 3.89
N PHE A 151 4.93 -33.51 3.86
CA PHE A 151 5.56 -34.24 4.94
C PHE A 151 6.92 -33.65 5.27
N THR A 152 7.30 -33.74 6.53
CA THR A 152 8.66 -33.41 6.99
C THR A 152 9.64 -34.49 6.56
N SER A 153 10.95 -34.23 6.70
CA SER A 153 11.98 -35.24 6.48
C SER A 153 11.86 -36.48 7.41
N ALA A 154 11.17 -36.34 8.54
CA ALA A 154 10.87 -37.43 9.48
C ALA A 154 9.55 -38.13 9.16
N GLY A 155 8.87 -37.79 8.06
CA GLY A 155 7.61 -38.43 7.65
C GLY A 155 6.36 -37.92 8.37
N ALA A 156 6.45 -36.92 9.25
CA ALA A 156 5.29 -36.31 9.89
C ALA A 156 4.58 -35.36 8.93
N PRO A 157 3.23 -35.25 8.95
CA PRO A 157 2.50 -34.32 8.10
C PRO A 157 2.83 -32.87 8.49
N THR A 158 2.96 -32.00 7.48
CA THR A 158 3.06 -30.55 7.67
C THR A 158 1.67 -29.94 7.83
N SER A 159 1.60 -28.64 8.14
CA SER A 159 0.33 -27.90 8.16
C SER A 159 -0.13 -27.47 6.77
N SER A 160 0.53 -27.93 5.70
CA SER A 160 0.21 -27.52 4.34
C SER A 160 -1.13 -28.11 3.91
N ASN A 161 -2.06 -27.24 3.56
CA ASN A 161 -3.37 -27.58 2.99
C ASN A 161 -3.51 -27.23 1.50
N ASN A 162 -2.53 -26.49 0.96
CA ASN A 162 -2.45 -26.11 -0.45
C ASN A 162 -0.98 -26.00 -0.85
N PRO A 163 -0.56 -26.60 -1.98
CA PRO A 163 0.86 -26.67 -2.34
C PRO A 163 1.49 -25.32 -2.70
N ILE A 164 0.70 -24.31 -3.07
CA ILE A 164 1.23 -23.03 -3.55
C ILE A 164 0.60 -21.86 -2.81
N ILE A 165 -0.75 -21.84 -2.70
CA ILE A 165 -1.50 -20.71 -2.22
C ILE A 165 -1.76 -20.85 -0.73
N ASP A 166 -0.91 -20.23 0.07
CA ASP A 166 -1.11 -20.02 1.50
C ASP A 166 -1.47 -18.56 1.82
N GLU A 167 -1.60 -18.26 3.09
CA GLU A 167 -1.90 -16.91 3.55
C GLU A 167 -0.87 -15.86 3.09
N HIS A 168 0.43 -16.21 3.06
CA HIS A 168 1.49 -15.29 2.67
C HIS A 168 1.37 -14.90 1.19
N LEU A 169 1.08 -15.87 0.31
CA LEU A 169 0.91 -15.56 -1.11
C LEU A 169 -0.35 -14.71 -1.37
N ILE A 170 -1.44 -14.97 -0.66
CA ILE A 170 -2.65 -14.14 -0.74
C ILE A 170 -2.35 -12.70 -0.30
N LEU A 171 -1.60 -12.52 0.80
CA LEU A 171 -1.18 -11.20 1.27
C LEU A 171 -0.26 -10.49 0.28
N ILE A 172 0.65 -11.21 -0.39
CA ILE A 172 1.51 -10.65 -1.47
C ILE A 172 0.64 -10.12 -2.61
N VAL A 173 -0.31 -10.93 -3.10
CA VAL A 173 -1.20 -10.52 -4.21
C VAL A 173 -2.02 -9.29 -3.82
N ALA A 174 -2.58 -9.28 -2.62
CA ALA A 174 -3.33 -8.14 -2.10
C ALA A 174 -2.43 -6.88 -1.96
N LEU A 175 -1.21 -7.04 -1.47
CA LEU A 175 -0.23 -5.95 -1.35
C LEU A 175 0.13 -5.35 -2.70
N ILE A 176 0.41 -6.18 -3.70
CA ILE A 176 0.67 -5.73 -5.07
C ILE A 176 -0.54 -4.98 -5.63
N ALA A 177 -1.74 -5.51 -5.45
CA ALA A 177 -2.98 -4.89 -5.94
C ALA A 177 -3.20 -3.48 -5.34
N VAL A 178 -2.97 -3.29 -4.02
CA VAL A 178 -3.14 -1.97 -3.39
C VAL A 178 -2.06 -0.97 -3.80
N VAL A 179 -0.84 -1.43 -4.09
CA VAL A 179 0.26 -0.58 -4.58
C VAL A 179 -0.02 -0.14 -6.01
N LEU A 180 -0.34 -1.08 -6.92
CA LEU A 180 -0.64 -0.78 -8.31
C LEU A 180 -1.93 0.05 -8.46
N GLY A 181 -2.92 -0.19 -7.62
CA GLY A 181 -4.16 0.59 -7.56
C GLY A 181 -4.02 1.97 -6.93
N ALA A 182 -2.80 2.40 -6.56
CA ALA A 182 -2.52 3.68 -5.93
C ALA A 182 -3.43 3.98 -4.71
N ALA A 183 -3.75 2.93 -3.94
CA ALA A 183 -4.70 2.99 -2.82
C ALA A 183 -4.32 3.98 -1.70
N GLY A 184 -3.06 4.42 -1.63
CA GLY A 184 -2.58 5.42 -0.68
C GLY A 184 -3.19 6.83 -0.86
N LYS A 185 -3.78 7.11 -2.02
CA LYS A 185 -4.44 8.39 -2.32
C LYS A 185 -5.86 8.50 -1.75
N VAL A 186 -6.48 7.38 -1.40
CA VAL A 186 -7.84 7.30 -0.83
C VAL A 186 -7.70 6.96 0.64
N TRP A 187 -8.31 7.76 1.50
CA TRP A 187 -8.26 7.61 2.96
C TRP A 187 -6.83 7.43 3.53
N GLY A 188 -5.87 8.16 2.93
CA GLY A 188 -4.48 8.14 3.35
C GLY A 188 -3.76 9.45 3.02
N PHE A 189 -2.53 9.56 3.49
CA PHE A 189 -1.66 10.72 3.29
C PHE A 189 -0.86 10.67 1.98
N GLY A 190 -1.18 9.76 1.06
CA GLY A 190 -0.44 9.57 -0.20
C GLY A 190 -0.41 10.83 -1.09
N LYS A 191 -1.46 11.67 -1.05
CA LYS A 191 -1.47 12.95 -1.76
C LYS A 191 -0.45 13.91 -1.17
N TRP A 192 -0.44 14.05 0.17
CA TRP A 192 0.52 14.86 0.90
C TRP A 192 1.96 14.35 0.70
N TRP A 193 2.17 13.02 0.79
CA TRP A 193 3.45 12.38 0.55
C TRP A 193 4.03 12.75 -0.82
N ASN A 194 3.23 12.68 -1.87
CA ASN A 194 3.65 13.00 -3.23
C ASN A 194 4.02 14.47 -3.45
N GLN A 195 3.63 15.37 -2.53
CA GLN A 195 3.97 16.80 -2.58
C GLN A 195 5.29 17.13 -1.90
N GLN A 196 5.89 16.19 -1.15
CA GLN A 196 7.17 16.42 -0.49
C GLN A 196 8.30 16.57 -1.52
N GLN A 197 9.16 17.56 -1.34
CA GLN A 197 10.24 17.87 -2.30
C GLN A 197 11.14 16.68 -2.58
N PHE A 198 11.54 15.94 -1.52
CA PHE A 198 12.40 14.74 -1.67
C PHE A 198 11.69 13.61 -2.43
N VAL A 199 10.37 13.49 -2.32
CA VAL A 199 9.56 12.50 -3.07
C VAL A 199 9.42 12.93 -4.53
N GLN A 200 9.30 14.24 -4.79
CA GLN A 200 9.26 14.79 -6.15
C GLN A 200 10.60 14.59 -6.87
N ALA A 201 11.71 14.77 -6.15
CA ALA A 201 13.06 14.53 -6.65
C ALA A 201 13.35 13.03 -6.90
N ASN A 202 12.59 12.13 -6.25
CA ASN A 202 12.78 10.67 -6.33
C ASN A 202 11.47 9.98 -6.73
N PRO A 203 11.13 9.90 -8.05
CA PRO A 203 9.85 9.36 -8.53
C PRO A 203 9.54 7.92 -8.11
N TRP A 204 10.56 7.14 -7.77
CA TRP A 204 10.41 5.76 -7.27
C TRP A 204 9.78 5.68 -5.87
N LEU A 205 9.70 6.80 -5.13
CA LEU A 205 9.06 6.88 -3.81
C LEU A 205 7.53 7.11 -3.87
N ARG A 206 6.98 7.33 -5.07
CA ARG A 206 5.55 7.66 -5.28
C ARG A 206 4.65 6.45 -5.33
#